data_9433c759a7a70f3806e961c093513504
#
_entry.id   9433c759a7a70f3806e961c093513504
#
_cell.length_a   1.000
_cell.length_b   1.000
_cell.length_c   1.000
_cell.angle_alpha   90.00
_cell.angle_beta   90.00
_cell.angle_gamma   90.00
#
_symmetry.space_group_name_H-M   'P 1'
#
loop_
_entity.id
_entity.type
_entity.pdbx_description
1 polymer ?
#
loop_
_entity_poly.entity_id
_entity_poly.type
_entity_poly.pdbx_seq_one_letter_code
_entity_poly.pdbx_strand_id
1 'polypeptide(L)'
;MKIAIYIRQYSAENEGILDTLLGLLNDGDRVYVENEILNELRTHSDRFDRLCGFGGFEDLDDSFDVMLTIGGDGTLLKSIGYIRDLEIPVLGINSGRLGFLATAHKDNLQTVVQQLRERSYEIVERSVIEAVFSDERNYCYAKKYGFDDYY
;
A
#
# COMPACT_ATOMS: atom_id res chain seq x y z
N MET A 1 0.35 -0.44 15.85
CA MET A 1 -0.33 -0.75 14.56
C MET A 1 0.43 -1.81 13.80
N LYS A 2 -0.24 -2.59 12.95
CA LYS A 2 0.38 -3.52 11.99
C LYS A 2 0.17 -2.93 10.58
N ILE A 3 1.24 -2.52 9.95
CA ILE A 3 1.22 -1.68 8.74
C ILE A 3 1.92 -2.44 7.62
N ALA A 4 1.26 -2.59 6.45
CA ALA A 4 1.89 -3.01 5.22
C ALA A 4 2.30 -1.78 4.40
N ILE A 5 3.48 -1.81 3.79
CA ILE A 5 3.97 -0.72 2.94
C ILE A 5 4.32 -1.27 1.57
N TYR A 6 3.70 -0.71 0.54
CA TYR A 6 3.96 -1.02 -0.84
C TYR A 6 4.60 0.16 -1.58
N ILE A 7 5.74 -0.10 -2.18
CA ILE A 7 6.47 0.83 -3.03
C ILE A 7 6.72 0.09 -4.35
N ARG A 8 6.28 0.67 -5.46
CA ARG A 8 6.40 -0.01 -6.76
C ARG A 8 7.82 -0.06 -7.30
N GLN A 9 8.62 0.95 -7.00
CA GLN A 9 9.97 1.11 -7.51
C GLN A 9 10.81 1.89 -6.50
N TYR A 10 12.02 1.43 -6.28
CA TYR A 10 12.97 2.15 -5.45
C TYR A 10 13.30 3.52 -6.07
N SER A 11 13.40 4.50 -5.20
CA SER A 11 14.00 5.80 -5.46
C SER A 11 14.46 6.42 -4.14
N ALA A 12 15.47 7.28 -4.18
CA ALA A 12 15.94 7.99 -2.99
C ALA A 12 14.82 8.85 -2.35
N GLU A 13 13.88 9.35 -3.15
CA GLU A 13 12.72 10.07 -2.64
C GLU A 13 11.77 9.15 -1.87
N ASN A 14 11.44 7.98 -2.41
CA ASN A 14 10.56 7.01 -1.75
C ASN A 14 11.21 6.46 -0.47
N GLU A 15 12.53 6.22 -0.49
CA GLU A 15 13.30 5.84 0.70
C GLU A 15 13.23 6.93 1.77
N GLY A 16 13.40 8.21 1.41
CA GLY A 16 13.30 9.33 2.34
C GLY A 16 11.91 9.48 2.98
N ILE A 17 10.84 9.22 2.20
CA ILE A 17 9.47 9.20 2.70
C ILE A 17 9.29 8.04 3.70
N LEU A 18 9.75 6.85 3.34
CA LEU A 18 9.70 5.67 4.22
C LEU A 18 10.47 5.93 5.52
N ASP A 19 11.66 6.49 5.44
CA ASP A 19 12.48 6.80 6.60
C ASP A 19 11.80 7.80 7.55
N THR A 20 11.21 8.85 6.98
CA THR A 20 10.42 9.84 7.74
C THR A 20 9.23 9.15 8.42
N LEU A 21 8.51 8.30 7.70
CA LEU A 21 7.37 7.55 8.23
C LEU A 21 7.80 6.65 9.40
N LEU A 22 8.89 5.89 9.23
CA LEU A 22 9.42 5.01 10.28
C LEU A 22 9.82 5.79 11.53
N GLY A 23 10.35 7.01 11.38
CA GLY A 23 10.68 7.90 12.50
C GLY A 23 9.48 8.42 13.28
N LEU A 24 8.27 8.38 12.69
CA LEU A 24 7.01 8.79 13.32
C LEU A 24 6.27 7.63 14.02
N LEU A 25 6.69 6.39 13.76
CA LEU A 25 6.08 5.21 14.35
C LEU A 25 6.67 4.89 15.75
N ASN A 26 5.90 4.18 16.55
CA ASN A 26 6.30 3.76 17.90
C ASN A 26 6.97 2.38 17.86
N ASP A 27 7.73 2.04 18.89
CA ASP A 27 8.43 0.74 19.02
C ASP A 27 7.47 -0.47 18.98
N GLY A 28 6.20 -0.28 19.35
CA GLY A 28 5.17 -1.32 19.31
C GLY A 28 4.52 -1.51 17.93
N ASP A 29 4.80 -0.63 16.97
CA ASP A 29 4.25 -0.74 15.61
C ASP A 29 5.06 -1.76 14.80
N ARG A 30 4.35 -2.60 14.03
CA ARG A 30 4.97 -3.61 13.17
C ARG A 30 4.83 -3.18 11.72
N VAL A 31 5.95 -3.09 11.02
CA VAL A 31 6.01 -2.64 9.63
C VAL A 31 6.47 -3.77 8.74
N TYR A 32 5.70 -4.03 7.71
CA TYR A 32 5.97 -5.00 6.66
C TYR A 32 6.12 -4.26 5.33
N VAL A 33 7.20 -4.52 4.61
CA VAL A 33 7.47 -3.91 3.31
C VAL A 33 7.50 -5.01 2.24
N GLU A 34 7.05 -4.70 1.05
CA GLU A 34 7.11 -5.65 -0.06
C GLU A 34 8.55 -6.12 -0.30
N ASN A 35 8.73 -7.44 -0.51
CA ASN A 35 10.04 -8.10 -0.45
C ASN A 35 11.08 -7.58 -1.44
N GLU A 36 10.70 -7.25 -2.67
CA GLU A 36 11.66 -6.75 -3.68
C GLU A 36 12.26 -5.41 -3.22
N ILE A 37 11.40 -4.52 -2.78
CA ILE A 37 11.81 -3.20 -2.25
C ILE A 37 12.57 -3.34 -0.95
N LEU A 38 12.13 -4.21 -0.03
CA LEU A 38 12.82 -4.43 1.24
C LEU A 38 14.25 -4.93 1.04
N ASN A 39 14.44 -5.88 0.11
CA ASN A 39 15.76 -6.38 -0.21
C ASN A 39 16.66 -5.27 -0.78
N GLU A 40 16.13 -4.42 -1.64
CA GLU A 40 16.87 -3.27 -2.18
C GLU A 40 17.23 -2.26 -1.08
N LEU A 41 16.28 -1.89 -0.22
CA LEU A 41 16.51 -0.99 0.92
C LEU A 41 17.62 -1.49 1.85
N ARG A 42 17.66 -2.79 2.13
CA ARG A 42 18.69 -3.41 2.97
C ARG A 42 20.09 -3.35 2.36
N THR A 43 20.21 -3.24 1.04
CA THR A 43 21.52 -3.00 0.41
C THR A 43 22.04 -1.59 0.68
N HIS A 44 21.16 -0.64 1.00
CA HIS A 44 21.51 0.75 1.25
C HIS A 44 21.77 1.07 2.73
N SER A 45 21.10 0.36 3.66
CA SER A 45 21.26 0.63 5.09
C SER A 45 20.71 -0.46 5.97
N ASP A 46 21.48 -0.84 7.01
CA ASP A 46 21.12 -1.82 8.04
C ASP A 46 19.91 -1.38 8.90
N ARG A 47 19.53 -0.11 8.85
CA ARG A 47 18.35 0.41 9.58
C ARG A 47 17.04 -0.26 9.17
N PHE A 48 16.99 -0.85 7.96
CA PHE A 48 15.83 -1.56 7.45
C PHE A 48 15.79 -3.04 7.84
N ASP A 49 16.83 -3.57 8.52
CA ASP A 49 16.89 -4.99 8.90
C ASP A 49 15.79 -5.39 9.89
N ARG A 50 15.31 -4.43 10.69
CA ARG A 50 14.19 -4.63 11.62
C ARG A 50 12.81 -4.77 10.96
N LEU A 51 12.70 -4.43 9.70
CA LEU A 51 11.44 -4.51 8.97
C LEU A 51 11.15 -5.95 8.56
N CYS A 52 9.86 -6.33 8.60
CA CYS A 52 9.39 -7.60 8.05
C CYS A 52 9.11 -7.45 6.56
N GLY A 53 9.14 -8.57 5.82
CA GLY A 53 8.80 -8.60 4.41
C GLY A 53 7.45 -9.27 4.17
N PHE A 54 6.80 -8.94 3.06
CA PHE A 54 5.71 -9.71 2.48
C PHE A 54 5.92 -9.86 0.96
N GLY A 55 5.59 -11.01 0.40
CA GLY A 55 5.79 -11.29 -1.03
C GLY A 55 4.51 -11.43 -1.82
N GLY A 56 3.39 -11.69 -1.15
CA GLY A 56 2.12 -11.93 -1.81
C GLY A 56 0.93 -11.73 -0.88
N PHE A 57 -0.25 -12.03 -1.43
CA PHE A 57 -1.51 -12.00 -0.68
C PHE A 57 -1.49 -12.95 0.54
N GLU A 58 -0.82 -14.07 0.43
CA GLU A 58 -0.75 -15.11 1.47
C GLU A 58 -0.02 -14.65 2.74
N ASP A 59 0.78 -13.59 2.63
CA ASP A 59 1.53 -13.00 3.75
C ASP A 59 0.74 -11.92 4.50
N LEU A 60 -0.42 -11.54 3.97
CA LEU A 60 -1.31 -10.54 4.55
C LEU A 60 -2.56 -11.20 5.13
N ASP A 61 -3.11 -10.61 6.16
CA ASP A 61 -4.33 -11.04 6.83
C ASP A 61 -5.14 -9.83 7.34
N ASP A 62 -6.31 -10.08 7.88
CA ASP A 62 -7.22 -9.08 8.43
C ASP A 62 -6.72 -8.37 9.71
N SER A 63 -5.58 -8.81 10.25
CA SER A 63 -4.96 -8.15 11.40
C SER A 63 -4.14 -6.90 11.03
N PHE A 64 -3.93 -6.65 9.73
CA PHE A 64 -3.30 -5.40 9.30
C PHE A 64 -4.26 -4.23 9.44
N ASP A 65 -3.80 -3.17 10.11
CA ASP A 65 -4.60 -1.95 10.31
C ASP A 65 -4.71 -1.11 9.03
N VAL A 66 -3.68 -1.11 8.19
CA VAL A 66 -3.64 -0.31 6.96
C VAL A 66 -2.53 -0.81 6.02
N MET A 67 -2.75 -0.65 4.71
CA MET A 67 -1.70 -0.66 3.70
C MET A 67 -1.39 0.77 3.27
N LEU A 68 -0.14 1.20 3.43
CA LEU A 68 0.37 2.47 2.93
C LEU A 68 1.06 2.23 1.59
N THR A 69 0.75 3.04 0.59
CA THR A 69 1.49 3.01 -0.68
C THR A 69 2.28 4.29 -0.83
N ILE A 70 3.56 4.20 -1.20
CA ILE A 70 4.41 5.37 -1.45
C ILE A 70 4.65 5.49 -2.95
N GLY A 71 4.08 6.53 -3.56
CA GLY A 71 4.11 6.75 -4.99
C GLY A 71 2.87 7.47 -5.49
N GLY A 72 2.48 7.26 -6.74
CA GLY A 72 1.26 7.83 -7.34
C GLY A 72 0.10 6.82 -7.39
N ASP A 73 -0.97 7.21 -8.10
CA ASP A 73 -2.18 6.39 -8.28
C ASP A 73 -1.89 4.98 -8.83
N GLY A 74 -0.94 4.86 -9.77
CA GLY A 74 -0.54 3.56 -10.32
C GLY A 74 0.12 2.63 -9.30
N THR A 75 0.77 3.17 -8.26
CA THR A 75 1.31 2.39 -7.14
C THR A 75 0.18 1.87 -6.27
N LEU A 76 -0.79 2.73 -5.95
CA LEU A 76 -1.98 2.36 -5.18
C LEU A 76 -2.78 1.26 -5.91
N LEU A 77 -3.03 1.41 -7.21
CA LEU A 77 -3.77 0.41 -7.99
C LEU A 77 -3.07 -0.95 -8.01
N LYS A 78 -1.74 -0.99 -8.07
CA LYS A 78 -0.99 -2.25 -8.01
C LYS A 78 -1.05 -2.93 -6.64
N SER A 79 -1.14 -2.17 -5.57
CA SER A 79 -1.22 -2.73 -4.22
C SER A 79 -2.50 -3.55 -3.99
N ILE A 80 -3.56 -3.29 -4.76
CA ILE A 80 -4.82 -4.02 -4.67
C ILE A 80 -4.63 -5.52 -4.92
N GLY A 81 -3.68 -5.90 -5.79
CA GLY A 81 -3.35 -7.30 -6.04
C GLY A 81 -2.84 -8.06 -4.81
N TYR A 82 -2.29 -7.36 -3.81
CA TYR A 82 -1.84 -7.93 -2.54
C TYR A 82 -2.95 -8.00 -1.49
N ILE A 83 -3.98 -7.15 -1.59
CA ILE A 83 -5.07 -7.09 -0.61
C ILE A 83 -6.22 -7.98 -1.03
N ARG A 84 -6.59 -7.96 -2.31
CA ARG A 84 -7.74 -8.69 -2.89
C ARG A 84 -9.02 -8.47 -2.08
N ASP A 85 -9.50 -9.52 -1.40
CA ASP A 85 -10.71 -9.57 -0.58
C ASP A 85 -10.44 -9.35 0.93
N LEU A 86 -9.19 -9.10 1.32
CA LEU A 86 -8.89 -8.64 2.67
C LEU A 86 -9.40 -7.19 2.81
N GLU A 87 -10.16 -6.91 3.83
CA GLU A 87 -10.73 -5.58 4.09
C GLU A 87 -9.70 -4.60 4.70
N ILE A 88 -8.45 -4.66 4.22
CA ILE A 88 -7.36 -3.79 4.67
C ILE A 88 -7.52 -2.41 4.00
N PRO A 89 -7.72 -1.32 4.75
CA PRO A 89 -7.76 0.02 4.19
C PRO A 89 -6.45 0.38 3.49
N VAL A 90 -6.54 1.08 2.34
CA VAL A 90 -5.38 1.55 1.60
C VAL A 90 -5.29 3.06 1.66
N LEU A 91 -4.12 3.59 2.00
CA LEU A 91 -3.82 5.01 1.93
C LEU A 91 -2.62 5.27 1.03
N GLY A 92 -2.81 6.07 -0.01
CA GLY A 92 -1.72 6.48 -0.90
C GLY A 92 -1.02 7.75 -0.41
N ILE A 93 0.30 7.63 -0.19
CA ILE A 93 1.20 8.75 0.10
C ILE A 93 1.86 9.15 -1.22
N ASN A 94 1.54 10.34 -1.68
CA ASN A 94 2.05 10.85 -2.95
C ASN A 94 3.46 11.43 -2.75
N SER A 95 4.41 10.93 -3.55
CA SER A 95 5.79 11.42 -3.56
C SER A 95 5.99 12.64 -4.47
N GLY A 96 5.05 12.91 -5.37
CA GLY A 96 5.15 14.01 -6.34
C GLY A 96 3.88 14.83 -6.46
N ARG A 97 3.22 14.78 -7.62
CA ARG A 97 1.95 15.48 -7.85
C ARG A 97 0.80 14.70 -7.25
N LEU A 98 -0.07 15.41 -6.51
CA LEU A 98 -1.28 14.82 -5.94
C LEU A 98 -2.13 14.15 -7.04
N GLY A 99 -2.50 12.90 -6.80
CA GLY A 99 -3.34 12.12 -7.71
C GLY A 99 -4.81 12.16 -7.31
N PHE A 100 -5.61 11.34 -7.97
CA PHE A 100 -7.04 11.15 -7.65
C PHE A 100 -7.25 10.12 -6.52
N LEU A 101 -6.31 9.19 -6.35
CA LEU A 101 -6.39 8.10 -5.38
C LEU A 101 -5.38 8.27 -4.25
N ALA A 102 -4.12 8.59 -4.56
CA ALA A 102 -3.09 8.88 -3.58
C ALA A 102 -3.26 10.32 -3.08
N THR A 103 -3.97 10.47 -1.97
CA THR A 103 -4.45 11.78 -1.46
C THR A 103 -3.61 12.35 -0.32
N ALA A 104 -2.80 11.53 0.36
CA ALA A 104 -1.89 12.02 1.39
C ALA A 104 -0.60 12.56 0.75
N HIS A 105 -0.14 13.74 1.19
CA HIS A 105 1.10 14.32 0.72
C HIS A 105 2.25 13.97 1.68
N LYS A 106 3.45 13.77 1.14
CA LYS A 106 4.65 13.46 1.93
C LYS A 106 4.95 14.49 3.05
N ASP A 107 4.54 15.75 2.86
CA ASP A 107 4.76 16.81 3.86
C ASP A 107 3.80 16.73 5.05
N ASN A 108 2.75 15.89 4.96
CA ASN A 108 1.72 15.74 6.00
C ASN A 108 1.81 14.41 6.76
N LEU A 109 2.93 13.68 6.68
CA LEU A 109 3.08 12.35 7.28
C LEU A 109 2.80 12.32 8.78
N GLN A 110 3.19 13.36 9.52
CA GLN A 110 2.92 13.44 10.95
C GLN A 110 1.41 13.43 11.24
N THR A 111 0.65 14.24 10.49
CA THR A 111 -0.81 14.27 10.59
C THR A 111 -1.42 12.93 10.20
N VAL A 112 -0.92 12.32 9.13
CA VAL A 112 -1.38 11.00 8.65
C VAL A 112 -1.19 9.94 9.72
N VAL A 113 0.00 9.82 10.31
CA VAL A 113 0.28 8.84 11.36
C VAL A 113 -0.58 9.07 12.60
N GLN A 114 -0.77 10.34 12.98
CA GLN A 114 -1.65 10.68 14.09
C GLN A 114 -3.10 10.26 13.82
N GLN A 115 -3.66 10.59 12.66
CA GLN A 115 -5.02 10.22 12.28
C GLN A 115 -5.22 8.70 12.21
N LEU A 116 -4.24 7.96 11.68
CA LEU A 116 -4.28 6.50 11.66
C LEU A 116 -4.32 5.94 13.09
N ARG A 117 -3.52 6.48 13.99
CA ARG A 117 -3.44 6.04 15.39
C ARG A 117 -4.72 6.33 16.17
N GLU A 118 -5.30 7.49 15.94
CA GLU A 118 -6.54 7.94 16.58
C GLU A 118 -7.79 7.37 15.88
N ARG A 119 -7.63 6.65 14.76
CA ARG A 119 -8.72 6.20 13.89
C ARG A 119 -9.66 7.33 13.47
N SER A 120 -9.12 8.54 13.31
CA SER A 120 -9.83 9.75 12.92
C SER A 120 -9.78 9.96 11.39
N TYR A 121 -10.20 8.97 10.63
CA TYR A 121 -10.27 8.99 9.16
C TYR A 121 -11.58 8.38 8.68
N GLU A 122 -11.94 8.69 7.46
CA GLU A 122 -13.09 8.12 6.77
C GLU A 122 -12.62 7.11 5.72
N ILE A 123 -13.28 5.95 5.64
CA ILE A 123 -13.04 4.94 4.61
C ILE A 123 -13.99 5.22 3.45
N VAL A 124 -13.44 5.41 2.26
CA VAL A 124 -14.20 5.54 1.02
C VAL A 124 -14.10 4.23 0.24
N GLU A 125 -15.21 3.53 0.13
CA GLU A 125 -15.28 2.29 -0.65
C GLU A 125 -15.24 2.59 -2.16
N ARG A 126 -14.48 1.79 -2.89
CA ARG A 126 -14.37 1.90 -4.35
C ARG A 126 -14.47 0.53 -5.00
N SER A 127 -15.29 0.43 -6.04
CA SER A 127 -15.34 -0.78 -6.87
C SER A 127 -14.07 -0.91 -7.71
N VAL A 128 -13.48 -2.10 -7.72
CA VAL A 128 -12.34 -2.42 -8.57
C VAL A 128 -12.80 -3.31 -9.72
N ILE A 129 -12.41 -2.96 -10.94
CA ILE A 129 -12.72 -3.71 -12.15
C ILE A 129 -11.41 -4.20 -12.75
N GLU A 130 -11.30 -5.50 -12.94
CA GLU A 130 -10.22 -6.14 -13.69
C GLU A 130 -10.70 -6.43 -15.12
N ALA A 131 -9.95 -5.98 -16.12
CA ALA A 131 -10.18 -6.36 -17.51
C ALA A 131 -9.25 -7.54 -17.85
N VAL A 132 -9.85 -8.67 -18.22
CA VAL A 132 -9.11 -9.87 -18.63
C VAL A 132 -9.29 -10.04 -20.15
N PHE A 133 -8.17 -10.15 -20.85
CA PHE A 133 -8.16 -10.42 -22.29
C PHE A 133 -7.88 -11.91 -22.51
N SER A 134 -8.75 -12.56 -23.26
CA SER A 134 -8.56 -13.95 -23.71
C SER A 134 -7.97 -13.94 -25.11
N ASP A 135 -6.82 -14.57 -25.31
CA ASP A 135 -6.12 -14.64 -26.60
C ASP A 135 -6.91 -15.38 -27.69
N GLU A 136 -7.88 -16.23 -27.33
CA GLU A 136 -8.56 -17.08 -28.32
C GLU A 136 -9.70 -16.40 -29.09
N ARG A 137 -10.28 -15.27 -28.63
CA ARG A 137 -11.41 -14.60 -29.29
C ARG A 137 -11.54 -13.10 -29.12
N ASN A 138 -10.53 -12.38 -28.66
CA ASN A 138 -10.62 -10.93 -28.40
C ASN A 138 -11.78 -10.49 -27.46
N TYR A 139 -12.22 -11.35 -26.56
CA TYR A 139 -13.21 -10.96 -25.57
C TYR A 139 -12.53 -10.30 -24.36
N CYS A 140 -13.00 -9.10 -24.05
CA CYS A 140 -12.68 -8.42 -22.80
C CYS A 140 -13.87 -8.59 -21.86
N TYR A 141 -13.65 -9.13 -20.65
CA TYR A 141 -14.66 -9.10 -19.60
C TYR A 141 -14.09 -8.40 -18.36
N ALA A 142 -14.97 -7.67 -17.67
CA ALA A 142 -14.62 -6.97 -16.46
C ALA A 142 -15.03 -7.82 -15.25
N LYS A 143 -14.10 -8.01 -14.30
CA LYS A 143 -14.36 -8.67 -13.02
C LYS A 143 -14.37 -7.60 -11.93
N LYS A 144 -15.47 -7.54 -11.17
CA LYS A 144 -15.60 -6.67 -10.00
C LYS A 144 -15.09 -7.41 -8.77
N TYR A 145 -14.16 -6.80 -8.03
CA TYR A 145 -13.73 -7.29 -6.73
C TYR A 145 -14.55 -6.62 -5.64
N GLY A 146 -15.12 -7.41 -4.72
CA GLY A 146 -15.70 -6.88 -3.50
C GLY A 146 -17.22 -6.87 -3.38
N PHE A 147 -17.97 -7.64 -4.20
CA PHE A 147 -19.35 -8.04 -3.87
C PHE A 147 -19.70 -9.34 -4.58
N ASP A 148 -20.28 -10.29 -3.81
CA ASP A 148 -20.93 -11.49 -4.33
C ASP A 148 -22.22 -11.08 -5.06
N ASP A 149 -22.10 -10.69 -6.33
CA ASP A 149 -23.27 -10.64 -7.21
C ASP A 149 -22.85 -11.08 -8.61
N TYR A 150 -23.13 -12.34 -8.86
CA TYR A 150 -23.19 -12.88 -10.21
C TYR A 150 -24.40 -12.24 -10.95
N TYR A 151 -24.10 -11.49 -11.98
CA TYR A 151 -25.05 -11.22 -13.04
C TYR A 151 -24.62 -11.92 -14.32
#